data_4b5720bd8a80a6d00e003e31d3797a98
#
_entry.id   4b5720bd8a80a6d00e003e31d3797a98
#
_cell.length_a   1.000
_cell.length_b   1.000
_cell.length_c   1.000
_cell.angle_alpha   90.00
_cell.angle_beta   90.00
_cell.angle_gamma   90.00
#
_symmetry.space_group_name_H-M   'P 1'
#
loop_
_entity.id
_entity.type
_entity.pdbx_description
1 polymer ?
#
loop_
_entity_poly.entity_id
_entity_poly.type
_entity_poly.pdbx_seq_one_letter_code
_entity_poly.pdbx_strand_id
1 'polypeptide(L)'
;MCIYTSARNHMDLSSVENCTCFKLRRVSRVITQCFDAELRKYGIRVTQTPILSALQARSGWSMAELSDWLGMERTTLVRNLRPLQRERLIKTSGGGRGGHVELAITAKGRAALSKLRNPDLI
;
A
#
# COMPACT_ATOMS: atom_id res chain seq x y z
N MET A 1 -13.17 -4.04 -6.98
CA MET A 1 -14.40 -3.50 -7.55
C MET A 1 -15.57 -4.17 -6.88
N CYS A 2 -16.18 -3.53 -5.89
CA CYS A 2 -17.42 -4.04 -5.30
C CYS A 2 -18.58 -3.64 -6.21
N ILE A 3 -19.17 -4.62 -6.88
CA ILE A 3 -20.45 -4.43 -7.58
C ILE A 3 -21.52 -4.31 -6.51
N TYR A 4 -21.93 -3.09 -6.24
CA TYR A 4 -23.04 -2.81 -5.35
C TYR A 4 -24.32 -3.00 -6.17
N THR A 5 -24.84 -4.22 -6.19
CA THR A 5 -26.19 -4.46 -6.69
C THR A 5 -27.14 -4.00 -5.61
N SER A 6 -27.90 -2.95 -5.90
CA SER A 6 -28.97 -2.41 -5.06
C SER A 6 -30.06 -3.46 -4.88
N ALA A 7 -29.92 -4.31 -3.87
CA ALA A 7 -31.04 -4.98 -3.26
C ALA A 7 -31.16 -4.44 -1.85
N ARG A 8 -32.25 -3.72 -1.56
CA ARG A 8 -32.64 -3.34 -0.20
C ARG A 8 -32.96 -4.62 0.57
N ASN A 9 -31.94 -5.36 0.95
CA ASN A 9 -32.08 -6.36 1.98
C ASN A 9 -31.73 -5.70 3.30
N HIS A 10 -32.69 -5.74 4.20
CA HIS A 10 -32.50 -5.49 5.62
C HIS A 10 -31.27 -6.30 6.06
N MET A 11 -30.14 -5.63 6.21
CA MET A 11 -28.91 -6.30 6.60
C MET A 11 -29.04 -6.66 8.07
N ASP A 12 -29.40 -7.88 8.33
CA ASP A 12 -29.37 -8.43 9.67
C ASP A 12 -27.94 -8.41 10.17
N LEU A 13 -27.65 -7.60 11.17
CA LEU A 13 -26.32 -7.44 11.76
C LEU A 13 -25.80 -8.76 12.35
N SER A 14 -26.68 -9.72 12.65
CA SER A 14 -26.28 -11.07 13.07
C SER A 14 -25.61 -11.86 11.94
N SER A 15 -25.83 -11.48 10.68
CA SER A 15 -25.22 -12.12 9.51
C SER A 15 -23.87 -11.53 9.11
N VAL A 16 -23.45 -10.41 9.71
CA VAL A 16 -22.16 -9.75 9.39
C VAL A 16 -20.98 -10.67 9.68
N GLU A 17 -21.05 -11.47 10.74
CA GLU A 17 -20.00 -12.44 11.07
C GLU A 17 -19.82 -13.52 10.00
N ASN A 18 -20.87 -13.81 9.23
CA ASN A 18 -20.84 -14.78 8.14
C ASN A 18 -20.48 -14.15 6.80
N CYS A 19 -20.41 -12.82 6.72
CA CYS A 19 -20.02 -12.13 5.51
C CYS A 19 -18.54 -12.39 5.17
N THR A 20 -18.27 -12.91 3.98
CA THR A 20 -16.92 -13.16 3.47
C THR A 20 -16.05 -11.89 3.50
N CYS A 21 -16.61 -10.76 3.11
CA CYS A 21 -15.91 -9.48 3.13
C CYS A 21 -15.48 -9.08 4.56
N PHE A 22 -16.34 -9.28 5.55
CA PHE A 22 -16.02 -9.03 6.96
C PHE A 22 -14.88 -9.94 7.44
N LYS A 23 -14.97 -11.23 7.15
CA LYS A 23 -13.93 -12.21 7.52
C LYS A 23 -12.59 -11.87 6.89
N LEU A 24 -12.56 -11.57 5.60
CA LEU A 24 -11.34 -11.17 4.89
C LEU A 24 -10.72 -9.88 5.47
N ARG A 25 -11.54 -8.87 5.77
CA ARG A 25 -11.07 -7.64 6.41
C ARG A 25 -10.50 -7.88 7.80
N ARG A 26 -11.14 -8.74 8.60
CA ARG A 26 -10.67 -9.11 9.93
C ARG A 26 -9.33 -9.82 9.86
N VAL A 27 -9.21 -10.82 9.00
CA VAL A 27 -7.95 -11.55 8.78
C VAL A 27 -6.86 -10.60 8.29
N SER A 28 -7.15 -9.76 7.31
CA SER A 28 -6.21 -8.76 6.81
C SER A 28 -5.70 -7.82 7.89
N ARG A 29 -6.57 -7.37 8.80
CA ARG A 29 -6.16 -6.50 9.93
C ARG A 29 -5.24 -7.23 10.90
N VAL A 30 -5.57 -8.47 11.26
CA VAL A 30 -4.74 -9.26 12.19
C VAL A 30 -3.36 -9.51 11.59
N ILE A 31 -3.30 -9.94 10.34
CA ILE A 31 -2.04 -10.17 9.62
C ILE A 31 -1.24 -8.86 9.52
N THR A 32 -1.89 -7.75 9.14
CA THR A 32 -1.26 -6.43 9.07
C THR A 32 -0.63 -6.04 10.40
N GLN A 33 -1.33 -6.23 11.52
CA GLN A 33 -0.81 -5.90 12.84
C GLN A 33 0.40 -6.76 13.22
N CYS A 34 0.35 -8.05 12.92
CA CYS A 34 1.48 -8.95 13.17
C CYS A 34 2.73 -8.52 12.37
N PHE A 35 2.55 -8.27 11.08
CA PHE A 35 3.66 -7.83 10.23
C PHE A 35 4.17 -6.43 10.59
N ASP A 36 3.28 -5.48 10.91
CA ASP A 36 3.69 -4.15 11.33
C ASP A 36 4.52 -4.15 12.62
N ALA A 37 4.24 -5.07 13.55
CA ALA A 37 5.05 -5.24 14.75
C ALA A 37 6.50 -5.60 14.41
N GLU A 38 6.71 -6.51 13.45
CA GLU A 38 8.05 -6.88 12.98
C GLU A 38 8.70 -5.80 12.11
N LEU A 39 7.93 -5.20 11.18
CA LEU A 39 8.42 -4.19 10.26
C LEU A 39 8.77 -2.86 10.93
N ARG A 40 8.18 -2.59 12.09
CA ARG A 40 8.47 -1.37 12.87
C ARG A 40 9.95 -1.22 13.20
N LYS A 41 10.68 -2.32 13.39
CA LYS A 41 12.13 -2.35 13.59
C LYS A 41 12.90 -1.72 12.42
N TYR A 42 12.32 -1.76 11.24
CA TYR A 42 12.91 -1.25 9.99
C TYR A 42 12.33 0.10 9.57
N GLY A 43 11.42 0.68 10.35
CA GLY A 43 10.77 1.97 10.04
C GLY A 43 9.77 1.92 8.90
N ILE A 44 9.27 0.74 8.54
CA ILE A 44 8.34 0.51 7.44
C ILE A 44 7.05 -0.13 7.97
N ARG A 45 5.95 0.16 7.31
CA ARG A 45 4.65 -0.50 7.53
C ARG A 45 4.35 -1.48 6.42
N VAL A 46 3.56 -2.51 6.71
CA VAL A 46 3.15 -3.51 5.72
C VAL A 46 2.43 -2.88 4.52
N THR A 47 1.65 -1.83 4.75
CA THR A 47 0.95 -1.08 3.70
C THR A 47 1.88 -0.31 2.75
N GLN A 48 3.11 -0.05 3.17
CA GLN A 48 4.13 0.65 2.37
C GLN A 48 4.99 -0.30 1.54
N THR A 49 5.07 -1.57 1.95
CA THR A 49 5.89 -2.59 1.28
C THR A 49 5.52 -2.78 -0.19
N PRO A 50 4.24 -2.89 -0.59
CA PRO A 50 3.88 -3.03 -2.00
C PRO A 50 4.30 -1.83 -2.84
N ILE A 51 4.20 -0.62 -2.29
CA ILE A 51 4.61 0.61 -2.97
C ILE A 51 6.12 0.58 -3.23
N LEU A 52 6.92 0.31 -2.20
CA LEU A 52 8.38 0.23 -2.33
C LEU A 52 8.80 -0.88 -3.29
N SER A 53 8.12 -2.03 -3.26
CA SER A 53 8.39 -3.15 -4.17
C SER A 53 8.09 -2.80 -5.63
N ALA A 54 6.99 -2.11 -5.90
CA ALA A 54 6.66 -1.64 -7.24
C ALA A 54 7.70 -0.64 -7.76
N LEU A 55 8.10 0.32 -6.92
CA LEU A 55 9.11 1.32 -7.28
C LEU A 55 10.51 0.73 -7.43
N GLN A 56 10.80 -0.39 -6.78
CA GLN A 56 12.05 -1.12 -6.97
C GLN A 56 12.06 -1.92 -8.27
N ALA A 57 10.93 -2.53 -8.62
CA ALA A 57 10.82 -3.34 -9.83
C ALA A 57 10.91 -2.50 -11.11
N ARG A 58 10.38 -1.29 -11.08
CA ARG A 58 10.38 -0.36 -12.21
C ARG A 58 10.54 1.07 -11.71
N SER A 59 11.33 1.88 -12.40
CA SER A 59 11.41 3.33 -12.21
C SER A 59 10.41 4.06 -13.11
N GLY A 60 10.13 5.33 -12.79
CA GLY A 60 9.31 6.18 -13.64
C GLY A 60 7.81 5.88 -13.57
N TRP A 61 7.30 5.47 -12.42
CA TRP A 61 5.86 5.33 -12.21
C TRP A 61 5.18 6.69 -12.13
N SER A 62 4.13 6.88 -12.93
CA SER A 62 3.17 7.95 -12.68
C SER A 62 2.24 7.58 -11.51
N MET A 63 1.60 8.59 -10.93
CA MET A 63 0.60 8.37 -9.87
C MET A 63 -0.56 7.48 -10.32
N ALA A 64 -1.00 7.66 -11.58
CA ALA A 64 -2.10 6.88 -12.13
C ALA A 64 -1.70 5.42 -12.33
N GLU A 65 -0.57 5.15 -12.97
CA GLU A 65 -0.08 3.79 -13.20
C GLU A 65 0.12 3.03 -11.89
N LEU A 66 0.73 3.68 -10.89
CA LEU A 66 0.97 3.05 -9.59
C LEU A 66 -0.32 2.78 -8.83
N SER A 67 -1.29 3.70 -8.90
CA SER A 67 -2.62 3.55 -8.32
C SER A 67 -3.36 2.35 -8.92
N ASP A 68 -3.37 2.25 -10.24
CA ASP A 68 -4.00 1.15 -10.96
C ASP A 68 -3.34 -0.20 -10.66
N TRP A 69 -2.01 -0.23 -10.66
CA TRP A 69 -1.27 -1.46 -10.40
C TRP A 69 -1.47 -1.98 -8.98
N LEU A 70 -1.53 -1.08 -7.99
CA LEU A 70 -1.76 -1.42 -6.58
C LEU A 70 -3.24 -1.69 -6.26
N GLY A 71 -4.16 -1.38 -7.17
CA GLY A 71 -5.60 -1.43 -6.91
C GLY A 71 -6.03 -0.45 -5.80
N MET A 72 -5.33 0.66 -5.67
CA MET A 72 -5.59 1.69 -4.66
C MET A 72 -6.25 2.91 -5.29
N GLU A 73 -7.15 3.55 -4.56
CA GLU A 73 -7.60 4.89 -4.92
C GLU A 73 -6.45 5.90 -4.79
N ARG A 74 -6.47 6.90 -5.67
CA ARG A 74 -5.42 7.93 -5.72
C ARG A 74 -5.21 8.65 -4.39
N THR A 75 -6.30 8.97 -3.69
CA THR A 75 -6.25 9.60 -2.36
C THR A 75 -5.58 8.71 -1.31
N THR A 76 -5.85 7.42 -1.33
CA THR A 76 -5.20 6.42 -0.48
C THR A 76 -3.72 6.31 -0.79
N LEU A 77 -3.36 6.26 -2.07
CA LEU A 77 -1.96 6.24 -2.51
C LEU A 77 -1.20 7.48 -2.02
N VAL A 78 -1.73 8.68 -2.24
CA VAL A 78 -1.13 9.94 -1.76
C VAL A 78 -0.89 9.91 -0.25
N ARG A 79 -1.86 9.43 0.52
CA ARG A 79 -1.75 9.30 1.98
C ARG A 79 -0.61 8.36 2.39
N ASN A 80 -0.45 7.26 1.67
CA ASN A 80 0.63 6.28 1.94
C ASN A 80 2.00 6.75 1.45
N LEU A 81 2.06 7.59 0.42
CA LEU A 81 3.32 8.15 -0.09
C LEU A 81 3.93 9.21 0.84
N ARG A 82 3.09 10.01 1.53
CA ARG A 82 3.57 11.09 2.41
C ARG A 82 4.59 10.65 3.47
N PRO A 83 4.34 9.59 4.26
CA PRO A 83 5.34 9.09 5.21
C PRO A 83 6.62 8.61 4.50
N LEU A 84 6.50 7.93 3.36
CA LEU A 84 7.66 7.46 2.59
C LEU A 84 8.53 8.61 2.07
N GLN A 85 7.90 9.70 1.63
CA GLN A 85 8.61 10.92 1.22
C GLN A 85 9.30 11.60 2.41
N ARG A 86 8.59 11.73 3.54
CA ARG A 86 9.13 12.33 4.76
C ARG A 86 10.35 11.58 5.28
N GLU A 87 10.30 10.25 5.23
CA GLU A 87 11.41 9.37 5.61
C GLU A 87 12.50 9.26 4.53
N ARG A 88 12.32 9.94 3.38
CA ARG A 88 13.22 9.91 2.23
C ARG A 88 13.47 8.51 1.66
N LEU A 89 12.47 7.65 1.75
CA LEU A 89 12.49 6.30 1.16
C LEU A 89 12.14 6.32 -0.33
N ILE A 90 11.39 7.32 -0.74
CA ILE A 90 11.04 7.60 -2.13
C ILE A 90 11.34 9.06 -2.47
N LYS A 91 11.50 9.32 -3.75
CA LYS A 91 11.63 10.66 -4.32
C LYS A 91 10.62 10.86 -5.44
N THR A 92 10.21 12.10 -5.62
CA THR A 92 9.42 12.54 -6.77
C THR A 92 10.30 13.37 -7.67
N SER A 93 10.23 13.13 -8.96
CA SER A 93 10.87 13.93 -10.00
C SER A 93 9.83 14.39 -11.01
N GLY A 94 10.03 15.54 -11.59
CA GLY A 94 9.05 16.18 -12.48
C GLY A 94 8.02 17.02 -11.72
N GLY A 95 7.13 17.69 -12.43
CA GLY A 95 6.11 18.56 -11.83
C GLY A 95 6.31 20.05 -12.12
N GLY A 96 7.26 20.41 -12.99
CA GLY A 96 7.25 21.72 -13.64
C GLY A 96 5.99 21.86 -14.51
N ARG A 97 5.59 23.09 -14.84
CA ARG A 97 4.36 23.41 -15.62
C ARG A 97 4.08 22.38 -16.71
N GLY A 98 3.14 21.44 -16.46
CA GLY A 98 2.72 20.39 -17.41
C GLY A 98 3.55 19.10 -17.38
N GLY A 99 4.53 18.94 -16.46
CA GLY A 99 5.34 17.73 -16.33
C GLY A 99 4.65 16.65 -15.49
N HIS A 100 4.77 15.40 -15.94
CA HIS A 100 4.32 14.26 -15.16
C HIS A 100 5.21 14.09 -13.91
N VAL A 101 4.56 13.89 -12.77
CA VAL A 101 5.26 13.54 -11.54
C VAL A 101 5.63 12.06 -11.61
N GLU A 102 6.92 11.77 -11.59
CA GLU A 102 7.44 10.42 -11.54
C GLU A 102 7.88 10.05 -10.13
N LEU A 103 7.57 8.83 -9.73
CA LEU A 103 7.93 8.27 -8.44
C LEU A 103 9.09 7.29 -8.60
N ALA A 104 10.08 7.40 -7.72
CA ALA A 104 11.21 6.49 -7.68
C ALA A 104 11.64 6.17 -6.24
N ILE A 105 12.13 4.95 -6.04
CA ILE A 105 12.72 4.54 -4.77
C ILE A 105 14.12 5.13 -4.61
N THR A 106 14.48 5.52 -3.39
CA THR A 106 15.84 5.99 -3.06
C THR A 106 16.75 4.83 -2.68
N ALA A 107 18.06 5.09 -2.56
CA ALA A 107 19.01 4.12 -2.02
C ALA A 107 18.62 3.69 -0.60
N LYS A 108 18.16 4.63 0.24
CA LYS A 108 17.65 4.36 1.58
C LYS A 108 16.40 3.46 1.54
N GLY A 109 15.47 3.71 0.61
CA GLY A 109 14.29 2.89 0.42
C GLY A 109 14.63 1.45 0.00
N ARG A 110 15.58 1.28 -0.92
CA ARG A 110 16.08 -0.04 -1.33
C ARG A 110 16.74 -0.79 -0.17
N ALA A 111 17.57 -0.11 0.61
CA ALA A 111 18.21 -0.70 1.79
C ALA A 111 17.18 -1.14 2.83
N ALA A 112 16.16 -0.34 3.06
CA ALA A 112 15.06 -0.67 3.97
C ALA A 112 14.28 -1.90 3.47
N LEU A 113 13.96 -1.95 2.18
CA LEU A 113 13.25 -3.07 1.57
C LEU A 113 14.09 -4.36 1.56
N SER A 114 15.41 -4.27 1.36
CA SER A 114 16.30 -5.43 1.37
C SER A 114 16.36 -6.13 2.73
N LYS A 115 16.18 -5.39 3.82
CA LYS A 115 16.10 -5.94 5.17
C LYS A 115 14.86 -6.82 5.39
N LEU A 116 13.81 -6.61 4.59
CA LEU A 116 12.57 -7.39 4.62
C LEU A 116 12.67 -8.71 3.83
N ARG A 117 13.70 -8.89 3.03
CA ARG A 117 13.94 -10.14 2.26
C ARG A 117 14.52 -11.26 3.11
N ASN A 118 14.44 -11.15 4.43
CA ASN A 118 14.83 -12.25 5.30
C ASN A 118 13.82 -13.40 5.10
N PRO A 119 14.29 -14.61 4.69
CA PRO A 119 13.40 -15.75 4.42
C PRO A 119 12.59 -16.18 5.64
N ASP A 120 12.97 -15.76 6.85
CA ASP A 120 12.27 -16.08 8.09
C ASP A 120 11.02 -15.21 8.35
N LEU A 121 10.70 -14.26 7.46
CA LEU A 121 9.57 -13.33 7.58
C LEU A 121 8.38 -13.68 6.66
N ILE A 122 8.53 -14.69 5.81
CA ILE A 122 7.47 -15.11 4.88
C ILE A 122 7.01 -16.52 5.23
#